data_aa86c34e6891e7396e594a93da2c94e0
#
_entry.id   aa86c34e6891e7396e594a93da2c94e0
#
_cell.length_a   1.000
_cell.length_b   1.000
_cell.length_c   1.000
_cell.angle_alpha   90.00
_cell.angle_beta   90.00
_cell.angle_gamma   90.00
#
_symmetry.space_group_name_H-M   'P 1'
#
loop_
_entity.id
_entity.type
_entity.pdbx_description
1 polymer ?
#
loop_
_entity_poly.entity_id
_entity_poly.type
_entity_poly.pdbx_seq_one_letter_code
_entity_poly.pdbx_strand_id
1 'polypeptide(L)'
;MRVDVHAHYVPPRILEVLERDAAPYGVQVQNAEGGGRCLHFGYGVTLRPFLPHLLDLDERWRFMDAQGVDRQLLSVWTDLCGYGLEPAVAARWHRLLNEALTEVVQRHPQRLAALASVPLQDPARAAEELAYSVRQCGAVGGVIATNIEGKNLDAPALDEFWSAVVELGVPLFLHPVEPILPTRVRQYYLHAITYYLYDTTATVGALLFSGVLDRFPDLQLILSHGGGFFPYHAGRFDIVYTNLAQTRERLAQPPSTYLRRFYYDTIVHHPTALQFLCTMVGSDHLLLGTDYPFPVADPDPLRLYAQAGFAAPDIAAMAGDNACALFRLGG
;
A
#
# COMPACT_ATOMS: atom_id res chain seq x y z
N MET A 1 6.42 -19.31 8.53
CA MET A 1 7.16 -18.19 7.92
C MET A 1 6.49 -16.89 8.33
N ARG A 2 7.25 -15.90 8.80
CA ARG A 2 6.72 -14.56 9.16
C ARG A 2 6.92 -13.61 8.00
N VAL A 3 5.83 -12.97 7.57
CA VAL A 3 5.80 -12.16 6.33
C VAL A 3 5.33 -10.76 6.65
N ASP A 4 6.20 -9.79 6.46
CA ASP A 4 5.87 -8.37 6.54
C ASP A 4 5.36 -7.89 5.17
N VAL A 5 4.08 -7.53 5.11
CA VAL A 5 3.43 -7.11 3.85
C VAL A 5 3.52 -5.61 3.58
N HIS A 6 4.07 -4.83 4.53
CA HIS A 6 4.12 -3.39 4.46
C HIS A 6 5.54 -2.88 4.72
N ALA A 7 6.36 -2.87 3.68
CA ALA A 7 7.70 -2.33 3.74
C ALA A 7 8.07 -1.62 2.42
N HIS A 8 8.83 -0.54 2.52
CA HIS A 8 9.18 0.31 1.40
C HIS A 8 10.66 0.25 1.07
N TYR A 9 10.98 0.32 -0.23
CA TYR A 9 12.36 0.33 -0.71
C TYR A 9 12.49 1.18 -1.97
N VAL A 10 13.62 1.82 -2.15
CA VAL A 10 13.96 2.54 -3.38
C VAL A 10 15.25 1.94 -3.93
N PRO A 11 15.16 1.08 -4.96
CA PRO A 11 16.36 0.51 -5.58
C PRO A 11 17.32 1.60 -6.08
N PRO A 12 18.63 1.56 -5.75
CA PRO A 12 19.60 2.55 -6.19
C PRO A 12 19.65 2.72 -7.72
N ARG A 13 19.37 1.67 -8.48
CA ARG A 13 19.27 1.72 -9.94
C ARG A 13 18.34 2.82 -10.45
N ILE A 14 17.27 3.14 -9.72
CA ILE A 14 16.34 4.22 -10.11
C ILE A 14 17.10 5.54 -10.20
N LEU A 15 17.89 5.86 -9.17
CA LEU A 15 18.69 7.09 -9.15
C LEU A 15 19.77 7.08 -10.23
N GLU A 16 20.46 5.96 -10.43
CA GLU A 16 21.50 5.80 -11.46
C GLU A 16 20.96 6.02 -12.88
N VAL A 17 19.75 5.51 -13.16
CA VAL A 17 19.08 5.71 -14.46
C VAL A 17 18.71 7.17 -14.66
N LEU A 18 18.09 7.80 -13.64
CA LEU A 18 17.69 9.20 -13.70
C LEU A 18 18.87 10.16 -13.80
N GLU A 19 20.00 9.87 -13.17
CA GLU A 19 21.22 10.68 -13.27
C GLU A 19 21.86 10.60 -14.67
N ARG A 20 21.68 9.49 -15.36
CA ARG A 20 22.17 9.29 -16.73
C ARG A 20 21.26 9.91 -17.76
N ASP A 21 19.95 9.67 -17.66
CA ASP A 21 18.94 10.18 -18.60
C ASP A 21 17.55 10.22 -17.92
N ALA A 22 17.18 11.37 -17.39
CA ALA A 22 15.91 11.60 -16.71
C ALA A 22 14.75 11.93 -17.67
N ALA A 23 15.06 12.39 -18.89
CA ALA A 23 14.07 12.96 -19.82
C ALA A 23 12.92 11.99 -20.16
N PRO A 24 13.13 10.68 -20.38
CA PRO A 24 12.05 9.75 -20.71
C PRO A 24 11.03 9.55 -19.61
N TYR A 25 11.39 9.85 -18.36
CA TYR A 25 10.61 9.52 -17.16
C TYR A 25 9.85 10.71 -16.58
N GLY A 26 10.16 11.93 -17.01
CA GLY A 26 9.55 13.14 -16.46
C GLY A 26 9.88 13.39 -14.97
N VAL A 27 10.97 12.79 -14.48
CA VAL A 27 11.41 12.85 -13.09
C VAL A 27 12.91 13.14 -13.05
N GLN A 28 13.34 14.06 -12.17
CA GLN A 28 14.73 14.47 -12.05
C GLN A 28 15.23 14.29 -10.63
N VAL A 29 16.50 13.88 -10.49
CA VAL A 29 17.18 13.87 -9.19
C VAL A 29 17.64 15.29 -8.87
N GLN A 30 17.34 15.75 -7.66
CA GLN A 30 17.79 17.05 -7.14
C GLN A 30 18.45 16.87 -5.76
N ASN A 31 19.30 17.83 -5.39
CA ASN A 31 19.79 17.93 -4.03
C ASN A 31 18.85 18.82 -3.23
N ALA A 32 18.42 18.35 -2.08
CA ALA A 32 17.55 19.11 -1.20
C ALA A 32 18.32 20.18 -0.42
N GLU A 33 17.65 21.29 -0.10
CA GLU A 33 18.15 22.26 0.87
C GLU A 33 18.36 21.56 2.22
N GLY A 34 19.59 21.62 2.75
CA GLY A 34 19.94 20.90 3.99
C GLY A 34 20.57 19.51 3.77
N GLY A 35 20.74 19.09 2.53
CA GLY A 35 21.41 17.84 2.15
C GLY A 35 20.46 16.69 1.86
N GLY A 36 20.99 15.66 1.22
CA GLY A 36 20.21 14.52 0.75
C GLY A 36 19.68 14.69 -0.67
N ARG A 37 19.28 13.59 -1.28
CA ARG A 37 18.70 13.53 -2.63
C ARG A 37 17.20 13.46 -2.54
N CYS A 38 16.53 14.13 -3.47
CA CYS A 38 15.07 14.05 -3.66
C CYS A 38 14.73 13.93 -5.16
N LEU A 39 13.47 13.65 -5.46
CA LEU A 39 12.97 13.64 -6.84
C LEU A 39 12.07 14.83 -7.07
N HIS A 40 12.22 15.43 -8.25
CA HIS A 40 11.34 16.46 -8.77
C HIS A 40 10.62 15.91 -9.99
N PHE A 41 9.29 15.92 -9.95
CA PHE A 41 8.41 15.51 -11.03
C PHE A 41 8.09 16.67 -11.95
N GLY A 42 8.06 16.43 -13.26
CA GLY A 42 7.82 17.44 -14.29
C GLY A 42 6.49 18.20 -14.19
N TYR A 43 5.54 17.69 -13.38
CA TYR A 43 4.28 18.39 -13.07
C TYR A 43 4.38 19.29 -11.83
N GLY A 44 5.60 19.58 -11.33
CA GLY A 44 5.87 20.61 -10.31
C GLY A 44 5.91 20.11 -8.87
N VAL A 45 5.85 18.80 -8.63
CA VAL A 45 5.97 18.21 -7.29
C VAL A 45 7.43 17.85 -7.01
N THR A 46 7.94 18.27 -5.84
CA THR A 46 9.24 17.82 -5.33
C THR A 46 9.00 17.01 -4.05
N LEU A 47 9.49 15.79 -4.05
CA LEU A 47 9.40 14.93 -2.86
C LEU A 47 10.39 15.39 -1.79
N ARG A 48 10.12 15.03 -0.54
CA ARG A 48 11.09 15.15 0.55
C ARG A 48 12.35 14.31 0.25
N PRO A 49 13.49 14.62 0.88
CA PRO A 49 14.70 13.82 0.72
C PRO A 49 14.50 12.36 1.09
N PHE A 50 15.17 11.47 0.35
CA PHE A 50 15.19 10.06 0.70
C PHE A 50 15.76 9.85 2.10
N LEU A 51 15.08 9.03 2.89
CA LEU A 51 15.67 8.47 4.10
C LEU A 51 16.76 7.47 3.68
N PRO A 52 17.97 7.50 4.30
CA PRO A 52 19.04 6.56 3.96
C PRO A 52 18.61 5.09 3.99
N HIS A 53 17.80 4.71 4.95
CA HIS A 53 17.28 3.34 5.12
C HIS A 53 16.37 2.86 3.98
N LEU A 54 15.80 3.79 3.17
CA LEU A 54 15.06 3.42 1.94
C LEU A 54 15.96 2.80 0.87
N LEU A 55 17.27 3.03 0.94
CA LEU A 55 18.25 2.63 -0.06
C LEU A 55 19.19 1.51 0.46
N ASP A 56 19.16 1.21 1.77
CA ASP A 56 20.11 0.34 2.44
C ASP A 56 19.53 -1.06 2.69
N LEU A 57 20.04 -2.06 1.97
CA LEU A 57 19.68 -3.45 2.17
C LEU A 57 20.35 -4.08 3.39
N ASP A 58 21.56 -3.70 3.73
CA ASP A 58 22.28 -4.31 4.86
C ASP A 58 21.61 -3.94 6.19
N GLU A 59 21.11 -2.72 6.29
CA GLU A 59 20.34 -2.30 7.45
C GLU A 59 18.96 -2.96 7.49
N ARG A 60 18.33 -3.16 6.33
CA ARG A 60 17.10 -3.93 6.21
C ARG A 60 17.26 -5.37 6.71
N TRP A 61 18.35 -6.04 6.36
CA TRP A 61 18.62 -7.40 6.88
C TRP A 61 18.74 -7.41 8.39
N ARG A 62 19.47 -6.46 8.97
CA ARG A 62 19.57 -6.33 10.43
C ARG A 62 18.21 -6.11 11.09
N PHE A 63 17.38 -5.24 10.51
CA PHE A 63 16.02 -5.00 10.99
C PHE A 63 15.17 -6.28 10.93
N MET A 64 15.10 -6.94 9.78
CA MET A 64 14.32 -8.17 9.60
C MET A 64 14.76 -9.27 10.57
N ASP A 65 16.07 -9.46 10.73
CA ASP A 65 16.61 -10.48 11.64
C ASP A 65 16.29 -10.14 13.11
N ALA A 66 16.44 -8.88 13.51
CA ALA A 66 16.10 -8.43 14.87
C ALA A 66 14.61 -8.60 15.20
N GLN A 67 13.72 -8.40 14.22
CA GLN A 67 12.26 -8.54 14.37
C GLN A 67 11.77 -9.99 14.10
N GLY A 68 12.67 -10.86 13.68
CA GLY A 68 12.31 -12.24 13.32
C GLY A 68 11.39 -12.32 12.11
N VAL A 69 11.50 -11.35 11.16
CA VAL A 69 10.78 -11.35 9.89
C VAL A 69 11.55 -12.18 8.88
N ASP A 70 10.93 -13.24 8.38
CA ASP A 70 11.55 -14.13 7.42
C ASP A 70 11.55 -13.53 6.00
N ARG A 71 10.45 -12.87 5.62
CA ARG A 71 10.24 -12.31 4.28
C ARG A 71 9.53 -10.98 4.33
N GLN A 72 9.95 -10.02 3.49
CA GLN A 72 9.23 -8.75 3.28
C GLN A 72 8.67 -8.66 1.86
N LEU A 73 7.43 -8.18 1.74
CA LEU A 73 6.86 -7.72 0.49
C LEU A 73 7.22 -6.24 0.32
N LEU A 74 8.06 -5.97 -0.66
CA LEU A 74 8.53 -4.61 -0.93
C LEU A 74 7.61 -3.90 -1.91
N SER A 75 7.10 -2.76 -1.54
CA SER A 75 6.67 -1.73 -2.48
C SER A 75 7.78 -0.70 -2.67
N VAL A 76 7.80 -0.01 -3.81
CA VAL A 76 8.54 1.25 -3.88
C VAL A 76 7.93 2.23 -2.88
N TRP A 77 8.71 3.23 -2.43
CA TRP A 77 8.13 4.30 -1.63
C TRP A 77 6.94 4.91 -2.39
N THR A 78 5.76 4.89 -1.76
CA THR A 78 4.49 5.17 -2.46
C THR A 78 4.36 6.57 -3.01
N ASP A 79 5.08 7.57 -2.45
CA ASP A 79 5.14 8.92 -3.03
C ASP A 79 5.78 8.94 -4.43
N LEU A 80 6.45 7.85 -4.85
CA LEU A 80 6.97 7.67 -6.20
C LEU A 80 5.88 7.32 -7.25
N CYS A 81 4.62 7.13 -6.88
CA CYS A 81 3.55 6.80 -7.83
C CYS A 81 3.40 7.80 -8.98
N GLY A 82 3.62 9.10 -8.71
CA GLY A 82 3.74 10.09 -9.78
C GLY A 82 2.50 10.21 -10.68
N TYR A 83 1.30 10.14 -10.10
CA TYR A 83 0.04 10.12 -10.88
C TYR A 83 -0.26 11.44 -11.61
N GLY A 84 0.51 12.51 -11.38
CA GLY A 84 0.47 13.74 -12.17
C GLY A 84 1.29 13.70 -13.48
N LEU A 85 2.02 12.60 -13.75
CA LEU A 85 2.75 12.43 -15.01
C LEU A 85 1.79 12.11 -16.16
N GLU A 86 2.15 12.58 -17.37
CA GLU A 86 1.48 12.18 -18.61
C GLU A 86 1.44 10.64 -18.73
N PRO A 87 0.33 10.02 -19.18
CA PRO A 87 0.14 8.57 -19.17
C PRO A 87 1.27 7.75 -19.78
N ALA A 88 1.79 8.18 -20.95
CA ALA A 88 2.90 7.48 -21.62
C ALA A 88 4.24 7.63 -20.86
N VAL A 89 4.45 8.74 -20.17
CA VAL A 89 5.61 8.97 -19.30
C VAL A 89 5.48 8.14 -18.03
N ALA A 90 4.30 8.15 -17.41
CA ALA A 90 3.99 7.37 -16.23
C ALA A 90 4.21 5.87 -16.48
N ALA A 91 3.77 5.33 -17.63
CA ALA A 91 4.01 3.93 -17.98
C ALA A 91 5.51 3.57 -18.00
N ARG A 92 6.37 4.44 -18.57
CA ARG A 92 7.82 4.22 -18.53
C ARG A 92 8.39 4.35 -17.13
N TRP A 93 7.87 5.30 -16.35
CA TRP A 93 8.27 5.49 -14.96
C TRP A 93 7.97 4.25 -14.11
N HIS A 94 6.74 3.77 -14.12
CA HIS A 94 6.35 2.57 -13.36
C HIS A 94 7.10 1.32 -13.83
N ARG A 95 7.34 1.17 -15.15
CA ARG A 95 8.17 0.10 -15.68
C ARG A 95 9.59 0.13 -15.07
N LEU A 96 10.23 1.30 -15.01
CA LEU A 96 11.54 1.45 -14.36
C LEU A 96 11.48 1.07 -12.87
N LEU A 97 10.47 1.52 -12.14
CA LEU A 97 10.29 1.21 -10.72
C LEU A 97 10.18 -0.31 -10.50
N ASN A 98 9.33 -0.96 -11.28
CA ASN A 98 9.05 -2.39 -11.14
C ASN A 98 10.25 -3.26 -11.54
N GLU A 99 10.91 -2.96 -12.65
CA GLU A 99 12.10 -3.68 -13.08
C GLU A 99 13.25 -3.52 -12.09
N ALA A 100 13.49 -2.31 -11.58
CA ALA A 100 14.53 -2.06 -10.59
C ALA A 100 14.26 -2.81 -9.28
N LEU A 101 12.99 -2.86 -8.83
CA LEU A 101 12.61 -3.61 -7.64
C LEU A 101 12.75 -5.12 -7.87
N THR A 102 12.34 -5.59 -9.03
CA THR A 102 12.44 -7.01 -9.43
C THR A 102 13.87 -7.51 -9.39
N GLU A 103 14.84 -6.74 -9.88
CA GLU A 103 16.25 -7.12 -9.82
C GLU A 103 16.75 -7.36 -8.40
N VAL A 104 16.29 -6.55 -7.44
CA VAL A 104 16.64 -6.72 -6.03
C VAL A 104 16.00 -7.99 -5.48
N VAL A 105 14.73 -8.19 -5.74
CA VAL A 105 13.98 -9.38 -5.28
C VAL A 105 14.58 -10.68 -5.86
N GLN A 106 14.93 -10.68 -7.14
CA GLN A 106 15.53 -11.85 -7.79
C GLN A 106 16.90 -12.27 -7.21
N ARG A 107 17.64 -11.32 -6.63
CA ARG A 107 18.90 -11.62 -5.90
C ARG A 107 18.65 -12.20 -4.52
N HIS A 108 17.46 -11.99 -3.95
CA HIS A 108 17.11 -12.37 -2.58
C HIS A 108 15.70 -13.00 -2.48
N PRO A 109 15.35 -14.00 -3.33
CA PRO A 109 13.98 -14.47 -3.49
C PRO A 109 13.42 -15.16 -2.24
N GLN A 110 14.29 -15.62 -1.32
CA GLN A 110 13.88 -16.23 -0.07
C GLN A 110 13.48 -15.18 1.00
N ARG A 111 13.98 -13.95 0.87
CA ARG A 111 13.79 -12.88 1.85
C ARG A 111 12.87 -11.79 1.36
N LEU A 112 12.68 -11.63 0.05
CA LEU A 112 11.93 -10.54 -0.55
C LEU A 112 10.90 -11.06 -1.56
N ALA A 113 9.80 -10.30 -1.70
CA ALA A 113 8.88 -10.36 -2.82
C ALA A 113 8.50 -8.92 -3.23
N ALA A 114 7.99 -8.71 -4.44
CA ALA A 114 7.66 -7.38 -4.95
C ALA A 114 6.15 -7.17 -5.08
N LEU A 115 5.69 -5.98 -4.72
CA LEU A 115 4.40 -5.42 -5.10
C LEU A 115 4.63 -4.42 -6.24
N ALA A 116 3.95 -4.61 -7.36
CA ALA A 116 4.08 -3.77 -8.54
C ALA A 116 3.41 -2.41 -8.34
N SER A 117 4.08 -1.34 -8.73
CA SER A 117 3.50 -0.01 -8.86
C SER A 117 2.89 0.17 -10.26
N VAL A 118 1.78 0.91 -10.39
CA VAL A 118 1.04 1.05 -11.66
C VAL A 118 0.62 2.50 -11.93
N PRO A 119 0.58 2.95 -13.21
CA PRO A 119 0.16 4.31 -13.59
C PRO A 119 -1.38 4.44 -13.55
N LEU A 120 -1.97 4.48 -12.35
CA LEU A 120 -3.42 4.37 -12.15
C LEU A 120 -4.24 5.53 -12.74
N GLN A 121 -3.61 6.66 -13.09
CA GLN A 121 -4.24 7.75 -13.86
C GLN A 121 -4.65 7.35 -15.29
N ASP A 122 -4.13 6.22 -15.81
CA ASP A 122 -4.54 5.59 -17.06
C ASP A 122 -4.84 4.11 -16.78
N PRO A 123 -6.11 3.73 -16.56
CA PRO A 123 -6.50 2.39 -16.14
C PRO A 123 -6.06 1.26 -17.09
N ALA A 124 -6.09 1.51 -18.40
CA ALA A 124 -5.63 0.52 -19.40
C ALA A 124 -4.13 0.25 -19.26
N ARG A 125 -3.31 1.31 -19.15
CA ARG A 125 -1.86 1.18 -18.90
C ARG A 125 -1.54 0.59 -17.54
N ALA A 126 -2.35 0.89 -16.53
CA ALA A 126 -2.20 0.30 -15.22
C ALA A 126 -2.45 -1.21 -15.25
N ALA A 127 -3.46 -1.66 -15.99
CA ALA A 127 -3.75 -3.08 -16.20
C ALA A 127 -2.61 -3.78 -16.96
N GLU A 128 -2.12 -3.18 -18.05
CA GLU A 128 -0.97 -3.68 -18.82
C GLU A 128 0.29 -3.80 -17.96
N GLU A 129 0.61 -2.78 -17.16
CA GLU A 129 1.80 -2.76 -16.30
C GLU A 129 1.70 -3.78 -15.17
N LEU A 130 0.54 -3.92 -14.53
CA LEU A 130 0.32 -4.95 -13.53
C LEU A 130 0.49 -6.35 -14.12
N ALA A 131 -0.13 -6.60 -15.28
CA ALA A 131 -0.01 -7.89 -15.97
C ALA A 131 1.43 -8.22 -16.35
N TYR A 132 2.18 -7.25 -16.85
CA TYR A 132 3.61 -7.41 -17.14
C TYR A 132 4.40 -7.73 -15.86
N SER A 133 4.21 -6.96 -14.81
CA SER A 133 4.94 -7.12 -13.56
C SER A 133 4.67 -8.48 -12.90
N VAL A 134 3.42 -8.94 -12.92
CA VAL A 134 3.06 -10.27 -12.40
C VAL A 134 3.64 -11.39 -13.27
N ARG A 135 3.43 -11.33 -14.59
CA ARG A 135 3.77 -12.45 -15.49
C ARG A 135 5.24 -12.53 -15.86
N GLN A 136 5.92 -11.37 -15.98
CA GLN A 136 7.31 -11.29 -16.45
C GLN A 136 8.31 -11.00 -15.33
N CYS A 137 7.89 -10.21 -14.32
CA CYS A 137 8.76 -9.79 -13.22
C CYS A 137 8.56 -10.62 -11.95
N GLY A 138 7.48 -11.41 -11.85
CA GLY A 138 7.19 -12.24 -10.69
C GLY A 138 6.66 -11.44 -9.49
N ALA A 139 6.04 -10.28 -9.72
CA ALA A 139 5.35 -9.54 -8.67
C ALA A 139 4.19 -10.38 -8.11
N VAL A 140 4.05 -10.40 -6.79
CA VAL A 140 3.02 -11.20 -6.09
C VAL A 140 1.72 -10.45 -5.87
N GLY A 141 1.69 -9.16 -6.17
CA GLY A 141 0.55 -8.25 -6.03
C GLY A 141 0.89 -6.87 -6.58
N GLY A 142 0.02 -5.91 -6.33
CA GLY A 142 0.25 -4.51 -6.67
C GLY A 142 0.13 -3.59 -5.47
N VAL A 143 0.72 -2.40 -5.57
CA VAL A 143 0.52 -1.28 -4.66
C VAL A 143 -0.06 -0.10 -5.42
N ILE A 144 -1.12 0.50 -4.89
CA ILE A 144 -1.76 1.69 -5.45
C ILE A 144 -1.98 2.74 -4.38
N ALA A 145 -1.98 4.01 -4.80
CA ALA A 145 -2.36 5.10 -3.91
C ALA A 145 -3.86 5.07 -3.59
N THR A 146 -4.23 5.64 -2.44
CA THR A 146 -5.63 5.80 -2.01
C THR A 146 -6.42 6.78 -2.86
N ASN A 147 -5.75 7.65 -3.60
CA ASN A 147 -6.39 8.59 -4.53
C ASN A 147 -5.51 8.86 -5.76
N ILE A 148 -6.10 9.40 -6.82
CA ILE A 148 -5.41 9.85 -8.04
C ILE A 148 -5.53 11.37 -8.11
N GLU A 149 -4.50 12.09 -7.70
CA GLU A 149 -4.51 13.57 -7.69
C GLU A 149 -5.77 14.14 -7.02
N GLY A 150 -6.11 13.63 -5.83
CA GLY A 150 -7.28 14.03 -5.06
C GLY A 150 -8.63 13.50 -5.56
N LYS A 151 -8.63 12.61 -6.56
CA LYS A 151 -9.83 11.92 -7.03
C LYS A 151 -9.92 10.54 -6.42
N ASN A 152 -11.12 10.16 -5.97
CA ASN A 152 -11.37 8.84 -5.42
C ASN A 152 -11.22 7.71 -6.46
N LEU A 153 -11.07 6.47 -5.98
CA LEU A 153 -10.89 5.29 -6.81
C LEU A 153 -12.23 4.65 -7.27
N ASP A 154 -13.28 5.43 -7.34
CA ASP A 154 -14.66 5.01 -7.68
C ASP A 154 -15.07 5.36 -9.13
N ALA A 155 -14.19 5.98 -9.90
CA ALA A 155 -14.47 6.37 -11.27
C ALA A 155 -14.76 5.12 -12.14
N PRO A 156 -15.84 5.11 -12.96
CA PRO A 156 -16.17 3.96 -13.82
C PRO A 156 -15.06 3.54 -14.79
N ALA A 157 -14.18 4.47 -15.16
CA ALA A 157 -13.02 4.17 -15.99
C ALA A 157 -12.03 3.19 -15.32
N LEU A 158 -12.03 3.10 -13.98
CA LEU A 158 -11.20 2.14 -13.25
C LEU A 158 -11.72 0.70 -13.29
N ASP A 159 -12.93 0.47 -13.77
CA ASP A 159 -13.51 -0.89 -13.86
C ASP A 159 -12.66 -1.80 -14.77
N GLU A 160 -12.00 -1.26 -15.80
CA GLU A 160 -11.04 -1.99 -16.63
C GLU A 160 -9.84 -2.49 -15.80
N PHE A 161 -9.29 -1.64 -14.94
CA PHE A 161 -8.20 -2.01 -14.05
C PHE A 161 -8.64 -3.04 -13.00
N TRP A 162 -9.82 -2.83 -12.36
CA TRP A 162 -10.36 -3.79 -11.40
C TRP A 162 -10.59 -5.17 -12.02
N SER A 163 -11.10 -5.21 -13.25
CA SER A 163 -11.28 -6.47 -14.01
C SER A 163 -9.96 -7.18 -14.23
N ALA A 164 -8.91 -6.46 -14.62
CA ALA A 164 -7.57 -7.02 -14.82
C ALA A 164 -6.95 -7.56 -13.52
N VAL A 165 -7.14 -6.86 -12.39
CA VAL A 165 -6.69 -7.32 -11.07
C VAL A 165 -7.35 -8.65 -10.71
N VAL A 166 -8.67 -8.74 -10.88
CA VAL A 166 -9.44 -9.97 -10.62
C VAL A 166 -8.99 -11.10 -11.54
N GLU A 167 -8.80 -10.85 -12.83
CA GLU A 167 -8.33 -11.85 -13.80
C GLU A 167 -6.92 -12.38 -13.44
N LEU A 168 -6.03 -11.51 -13.00
CA LEU A 168 -4.69 -11.89 -12.54
C LEU A 168 -4.74 -12.66 -11.22
N GLY A 169 -5.79 -12.50 -10.44
CA GLY A 169 -5.98 -13.14 -9.14
C GLY A 169 -4.92 -12.74 -8.12
N VAL A 170 -4.50 -11.47 -8.12
CA VAL A 170 -3.49 -10.91 -7.22
C VAL A 170 -4.09 -9.85 -6.30
N PRO A 171 -3.62 -9.72 -5.05
CA PRO A 171 -4.10 -8.68 -4.16
C PRO A 171 -3.47 -7.32 -4.47
N LEU A 172 -4.19 -6.26 -4.10
CA LEU A 172 -3.70 -4.89 -4.14
C LEU A 172 -3.56 -4.32 -2.73
N PHE A 173 -2.42 -3.70 -2.48
CA PHE A 173 -2.15 -2.94 -1.26
C PHE A 173 -2.49 -1.46 -1.49
N LEU A 174 -3.45 -0.92 -0.75
CA LEU A 174 -3.85 0.49 -0.78
C LEU A 174 -3.03 1.26 0.26
N HIS A 175 -2.28 2.25 -0.20
CA HIS A 175 -1.44 3.05 0.67
C HIS A 175 -1.64 4.55 0.40
N PRO A 176 -1.83 5.39 1.42
CA PRO A 176 -1.91 6.84 1.25
C PRO A 176 -0.59 7.41 0.73
N VAL A 177 -0.68 8.55 0.04
CA VAL A 177 0.47 9.25 -0.55
C VAL A 177 0.48 10.73 -0.18
N GLU A 178 1.69 11.34 -0.21
CA GLU A 178 1.94 12.66 0.35
C GLU A 178 2.13 13.81 -0.67
N PRO A 179 1.98 13.66 -2.00
CA PRO A 179 2.46 14.69 -2.91
C PRO A 179 1.81 16.08 -2.70
N ILE A 180 0.57 16.13 -2.20
CA ILE A 180 -0.13 17.40 -1.91
C ILE A 180 -0.86 17.31 -0.57
N LEU A 181 -0.20 17.76 0.52
CA LEU A 181 -0.80 17.77 1.85
C LEU A 181 -1.63 19.03 2.13
N PRO A 182 -2.79 18.89 2.77
CA PRO A 182 -3.53 20.03 3.33
C PRO A 182 -2.67 20.80 4.33
N THR A 183 -2.81 22.13 4.36
CA THR A 183 -1.98 23.01 5.20
C THR A 183 -2.01 22.62 6.69
N ARG A 184 -3.17 22.18 7.19
CA ARG A 184 -3.36 21.82 8.61
C ARG A 184 -2.53 20.63 9.08
N VAL A 185 -2.06 19.75 8.18
CA VAL A 185 -1.36 18.51 8.54
C VAL A 185 0.14 18.53 8.23
N ARG A 186 0.67 19.68 7.78
CA ARG A 186 2.09 19.81 7.39
C ARG A 186 3.09 19.85 8.55
N GLN A 187 2.61 20.15 9.77
CA GLN A 187 3.45 20.22 10.96
C GLN A 187 3.22 18.99 11.87
N TYR A 188 4.18 18.71 12.76
CA TYR A 188 4.10 17.70 13.82
C TYR A 188 3.83 16.28 13.31
N TYR A 189 4.20 15.95 12.09
CA TYR A 189 3.88 14.66 11.47
C TYR A 189 2.37 14.34 11.41
N LEU A 190 1.51 15.36 11.46
CA LEU A 190 0.05 15.16 11.42
C LEU A 190 -0.43 14.48 10.13
N HIS A 191 0.33 14.56 9.04
CA HIS A 191 0.04 13.79 7.83
C HIS A 191 0.04 12.29 8.11
N ALA A 192 1.07 11.75 8.77
CA ALA A 192 1.13 10.34 9.11
C ALA A 192 0.15 9.95 10.25
N ILE A 193 -0.07 10.85 11.22
CA ILE A 193 -0.93 10.57 12.39
C ILE A 193 -2.43 10.62 12.04
N THR A 194 -2.85 11.50 11.11
CA THR A 194 -4.27 11.75 10.87
C THR A 194 -4.66 11.67 9.39
N TYR A 195 -3.88 12.29 8.49
CA TYR A 195 -4.28 12.43 7.10
C TYR A 195 -4.24 11.11 6.36
N TYR A 196 -3.23 10.29 6.56
CA TYR A 196 -3.15 8.95 5.95
C TYR A 196 -4.32 8.06 6.34
N LEU A 197 -4.70 8.10 7.63
CA LEU A 197 -5.85 7.34 8.12
C LEU A 197 -7.16 7.87 7.54
N TYR A 198 -7.29 9.20 7.41
CA TYR A 198 -8.43 9.84 6.77
C TYR A 198 -8.51 9.44 5.28
N ASP A 199 -7.41 9.52 4.56
CA ASP A 199 -7.38 9.26 3.12
C ASP A 199 -7.76 7.81 2.79
N THR A 200 -7.21 6.85 3.54
CA THR A 200 -7.62 5.43 3.47
C THR A 200 -9.11 5.28 3.75
N THR A 201 -9.63 5.96 4.78
CA THR A 201 -11.06 5.88 5.13
C THR A 201 -11.96 6.46 4.06
N ALA A 202 -11.57 7.59 3.46
CA ALA A 202 -12.30 8.22 2.36
C ALA A 202 -12.36 7.32 1.13
N THR A 203 -11.24 6.69 0.79
CA THR A 203 -11.14 5.72 -0.31
C THR A 203 -12.05 4.51 -0.08
N VAL A 204 -12.02 3.92 1.12
CA VAL A 204 -12.92 2.82 1.47
C VAL A 204 -14.38 3.24 1.32
N GLY A 205 -14.75 4.43 1.81
CA GLY A 205 -16.10 4.97 1.64
C GLY A 205 -16.50 5.11 0.17
N ALA A 206 -15.62 5.65 -0.67
CA ALA A 206 -15.86 5.78 -2.10
C ALA A 206 -16.04 4.42 -2.80
N LEU A 207 -15.17 3.46 -2.54
CA LEU A 207 -15.25 2.10 -3.09
C LEU A 207 -16.54 1.37 -2.68
N LEU A 208 -16.96 1.53 -1.42
CA LEU A 208 -18.21 0.94 -0.92
C LEU A 208 -19.42 1.60 -1.59
N PHE A 209 -19.62 2.90 -1.40
CA PHE A 209 -20.83 3.59 -1.86
C PHE A 209 -20.97 3.66 -3.38
N SER A 210 -19.88 3.49 -4.13
CA SER A 210 -19.93 3.33 -5.59
C SER A 210 -20.24 1.89 -6.06
N GLY A 211 -20.25 0.92 -5.12
CA GLY A 211 -20.53 -0.48 -5.41
C GLY A 211 -19.37 -1.22 -6.13
N VAL A 212 -18.14 -0.76 -6.03
CA VAL A 212 -16.98 -1.43 -6.62
C VAL A 212 -16.86 -2.85 -6.09
N LEU A 213 -16.98 -3.06 -4.77
CA LEU A 213 -16.86 -4.40 -4.17
C LEU A 213 -18.00 -5.35 -4.51
N ASP A 214 -19.17 -4.81 -4.88
CA ASP A 214 -20.29 -5.63 -5.36
C ASP A 214 -20.12 -6.01 -6.83
N ARG A 215 -19.55 -5.10 -7.66
CA ARG A 215 -19.22 -5.40 -9.05
C ARG A 215 -18.03 -6.34 -9.21
N PHE A 216 -17.07 -6.26 -8.28
CA PHE A 216 -15.84 -7.06 -8.30
C PHE A 216 -15.72 -7.89 -7.01
N PRO A 217 -16.54 -8.95 -6.85
CA PRO A 217 -16.58 -9.73 -5.61
C PRO A 217 -15.27 -10.46 -5.28
N ASP A 218 -14.44 -10.74 -6.26
CA ASP A 218 -13.14 -11.41 -6.08
C ASP A 218 -11.96 -10.46 -5.91
N LEU A 219 -12.22 -9.14 -5.90
CA LEU A 219 -11.18 -8.13 -5.70
C LEU A 219 -10.66 -8.20 -4.26
N GLN A 220 -9.35 -8.46 -4.12
CA GLN A 220 -8.66 -8.57 -2.83
C GLN A 220 -7.90 -7.27 -2.55
N LEU A 221 -8.34 -6.51 -1.56
CA LEU A 221 -7.74 -5.24 -1.16
C LEU A 221 -7.19 -5.33 0.25
N ILE A 222 -5.96 -4.83 0.43
CA ILE A 222 -5.29 -4.71 1.71
C ILE A 222 -5.23 -3.24 2.07
N LEU A 223 -5.69 -2.89 3.24
CA LEU A 223 -5.70 -1.52 3.75
C LEU A 223 -4.52 -1.31 4.68
N SER A 224 -3.73 -0.28 4.41
CA SER A 224 -2.64 0.12 5.28
C SER A 224 -3.11 0.74 6.59
N HIS A 225 -2.23 0.72 7.61
CA HIS A 225 -2.41 1.37 8.92
C HIS A 225 -3.71 0.95 9.62
N GLY A 226 -3.96 -0.38 9.65
CA GLY A 226 -5.16 -0.93 10.27
C GLY A 226 -6.47 -0.52 9.60
N GLY A 227 -6.43 -0.07 8.33
CA GLY A 227 -7.60 0.38 7.58
C GLY A 227 -8.08 1.79 7.94
N GLY A 228 -7.18 2.61 8.49
CA GLY A 228 -7.49 3.99 8.86
C GLY A 228 -8.53 4.08 9.97
N PHE A 229 -9.57 4.87 9.76
CA PHE A 229 -10.69 5.01 10.71
C PHE A 229 -11.86 4.07 10.40
N PHE A 230 -11.84 3.34 9.29
CA PHE A 230 -13.01 2.57 8.83
C PHE A 230 -13.47 1.52 9.84
N PRO A 231 -12.62 0.63 10.39
CA PRO A 231 -13.08 -0.36 11.35
C PRO A 231 -13.68 0.26 12.63
N TYR A 232 -13.09 1.36 13.10
CA TYR A 232 -13.56 2.08 14.29
C TYR A 232 -14.89 2.80 14.05
N HIS A 233 -15.13 3.32 12.84
CA HIS A 233 -16.31 4.09 12.48
C HIS A 233 -17.32 3.35 11.59
N ALA A 234 -17.22 2.04 11.44
CA ALA A 234 -18.14 1.25 10.59
C ALA A 234 -19.62 1.51 10.90
N GLY A 235 -19.99 1.62 12.20
CA GLY A 235 -21.36 1.97 12.59
C GLY A 235 -21.81 3.36 12.11
N ARG A 236 -20.89 4.33 11.95
CA ARG A 236 -21.22 5.64 11.37
C ARG A 236 -21.51 5.53 9.89
N PHE A 237 -20.80 4.68 9.16
CA PHE A 237 -21.10 4.37 7.77
C PHE A 237 -22.48 3.74 7.63
N ASP A 238 -22.87 2.82 8.52
CA ASP A 238 -24.19 2.18 8.52
C ASP A 238 -25.31 3.18 8.78
N ILE A 239 -25.13 4.13 9.68
CA ILE A 239 -26.10 5.19 9.94
C ILE A 239 -26.29 6.08 8.69
N VAL A 240 -25.21 6.42 8.00
CA VAL A 240 -25.28 7.16 6.74
C VAL A 240 -26.01 6.35 5.68
N TYR A 241 -25.67 5.07 5.51
CA TYR A 241 -26.35 4.14 4.61
C TYR A 241 -27.84 4.02 4.93
N THR A 242 -28.22 3.94 6.19
CA THR A 242 -29.63 3.81 6.62
C THR A 242 -30.43 5.08 6.33
N ASN A 243 -29.86 6.24 6.61
CA ASN A 243 -30.60 7.51 6.61
C ASN A 243 -30.58 8.25 5.27
N LEU A 244 -29.59 8.00 4.40
CA LEU A 244 -29.43 8.71 3.13
C LEU A 244 -29.63 7.77 1.94
N ALA A 245 -30.77 7.89 1.24
CA ALA A 245 -31.16 7.01 0.13
C ALA A 245 -30.07 6.91 -0.95
N GLN A 246 -29.41 8.02 -1.28
CA GLN A 246 -28.37 8.07 -2.29
C GLN A 246 -27.16 7.16 -2.01
N THR A 247 -26.91 6.80 -0.75
CA THR A 247 -25.81 5.90 -0.38
C THR A 247 -26.16 4.42 -0.57
N ARG A 248 -27.45 4.12 -0.85
CA ARG A 248 -27.94 2.76 -1.12
C ARG A 248 -28.14 2.46 -2.60
N GLU A 249 -27.90 3.42 -3.48
CA GLU A 249 -28.18 3.25 -4.91
C GLU A 249 -27.32 2.16 -5.57
N ARG A 250 -26.10 1.98 -5.07
CA ARG A 250 -25.11 1.07 -5.67
C ARG A 250 -24.49 0.07 -4.67
N LEU A 251 -24.76 0.22 -3.39
CA LEU A 251 -24.23 -0.65 -2.34
C LEU A 251 -25.33 -1.58 -1.86
N ALA A 252 -25.14 -2.90 -2.01
CA ALA A 252 -26.16 -3.90 -1.76
C ALA A 252 -26.45 -4.13 -0.26
N GLN A 253 -25.47 -3.96 0.61
CA GLN A 253 -25.55 -4.26 2.03
C GLN A 253 -25.00 -3.11 2.88
N PRO A 254 -25.32 -3.03 4.19
CA PRO A 254 -24.71 -2.05 5.09
C PRO A 254 -23.17 -2.13 5.07
N PRO A 255 -22.46 -0.98 5.10
CA PRO A 255 -21.00 -0.91 5.03
C PRO A 255 -20.24 -1.81 6.01
N SER A 256 -20.74 -1.97 7.24
CA SER A 256 -20.09 -2.83 8.24
C SER A 256 -20.00 -4.30 7.82
N THR A 257 -20.89 -4.78 6.94
CA THR A 257 -20.84 -6.15 6.42
C THR A 257 -19.67 -6.40 5.48
N TYR A 258 -19.07 -5.33 4.96
CA TYR A 258 -17.90 -5.38 4.07
C TYR A 258 -16.56 -5.35 4.83
N LEU A 259 -16.55 -5.22 6.16
CA LEU A 259 -15.31 -5.21 6.93
C LEU A 259 -14.40 -6.41 6.57
N ARG A 260 -14.95 -7.59 6.46
CA ARG A 260 -14.21 -8.83 6.12
C ARG A 260 -14.03 -9.04 4.60
N ARG A 261 -14.32 -8.06 3.80
CA ARG A 261 -13.98 -8.02 2.36
C ARG A 261 -12.59 -7.41 2.11
N PHE A 262 -12.00 -6.82 3.16
CA PHE A 262 -10.65 -6.28 3.14
C PHE A 262 -9.73 -7.11 4.02
N TYR A 263 -8.45 -7.05 3.72
CA TYR A 263 -7.36 -7.37 4.63
C TYR A 263 -6.80 -6.08 5.21
N TYR A 264 -6.11 -6.18 6.34
CA TYR A 264 -5.58 -5.03 7.07
C TYR A 264 -4.18 -5.34 7.56
N ASP A 265 -3.26 -4.41 7.46
CA ASP A 265 -2.02 -4.55 8.20
C ASP A 265 -2.25 -4.31 9.72
N THR A 266 -1.28 -4.69 10.51
CA THR A 266 -1.37 -4.59 11.98
C THR A 266 -0.69 -3.35 12.56
N ILE A 267 -0.47 -2.31 11.74
CA ILE A 267 0.21 -1.08 12.15
C ILE A 267 -0.79 -0.17 12.90
N VAL A 268 -1.04 -0.49 14.16
CA VAL A 268 -1.95 0.26 15.04
C VAL A 268 -1.28 0.70 16.36
N HIS A 269 -0.02 0.28 16.59
CA HIS A 269 0.89 0.70 17.67
C HIS A 269 0.36 0.58 19.11
N HIS A 270 -0.79 -0.07 19.33
CA HIS A 270 -1.36 -0.25 20.65
C HIS A 270 -2.08 -1.60 20.77
N PRO A 271 -1.82 -2.40 21.82
CA PRO A 271 -2.39 -3.75 21.94
C PRO A 271 -3.92 -3.76 21.98
N THR A 272 -4.55 -2.81 22.66
CA THR A 272 -6.02 -2.72 22.70
C THR A 272 -6.60 -2.32 21.34
N ALA A 273 -5.90 -1.48 20.56
CA ALA A 273 -6.34 -1.15 19.20
C ALA A 273 -6.27 -2.38 18.28
N LEU A 274 -5.23 -3.20 18.43
CA LEU A 274 -5.11 -4.45 17.67
C LEU A 274 -6.17 -5.48 18.08
N GLN A 275 -6.48 -5.60 19.38
CA GLN A 275 -7.59 -6.43 19.88
C GLN A 275 -8.93 -5.98 19.29
N PHE A 276 -9.17 -4.66 19.27
CA PHE A 276 -10.38 -4.10 18.68
C PHE A 276 -10.45 -4.43 17.18
N LEU A 277 -9.38 -4.17 16.42
CA LEU A 277 -9.34 -4.49 15.00
C LEU A 277 -9.60 -5.97 14.74
N CYS A 278 -8.94 -6.87 15.48
CA CYS A 278 -9.17 -8.31 15.39
C CYS A 278 -10.62 -8.71 15.72
N THR A 279 -11.23 -8.05 16.70
CA THR A 279 -12.66 -8.28 17.03
C THR A 279 -13.57 -7.90 15.87
N MET A 280 -13.25 -6.82 15.14
CA MET A 280 -14.07 -6.33 14.04
C MET A 280 -13.91 -7.15 12.76
N VAL A 281 -12.70 -7.62 12.47
CA VAL A 281 -12.40 -8.22 11.14
C VAL A 281 -12.00 -9.70 11.21
N GLY A 282 -11.62 -10.22 12.37
CA GLY A 282 -11.07 -11.57 12.56
C GLY A 282 -9.55 -11.62 12.36
N SER A 283 -8.88 -12.56 13.02
CA SER A 283 -7.43 -12.76 12.89
C SER A 283 -7.01 -13.21 11.47
N ASP A 284 -7.93 -13.86 10.76
CA ASP A 284 -7.76 -14.35 9.38
C ASP A 284 -7.72 -13.23 8.31
N HIS A 285 -8.07 -12.00 8.67
CA HIS A 285 -7.99 -10.82 7.81
C HIS A 285 -6.87 -9.85 8.19
N LEU A 286 -6.04 -10.21 9.17
CA LEU A 286 -4.92 -9.38 9.63
C LEU A 286 -3.59 -9.89 9.07
N LEU A 287 -2.72 -8.97 8.68
CA LEU A 287 -1.43 -9.23 8.07
C LEU A 287 -0.36 -8.43 8.82
N LEU A 288 0.76 -9.06 9.16
CA LEU A 288 1.88 -8.35 9.76
C LEU A 288 2.39 -7.27 8.81
N GLY A 289 2.49 -6.04 9.29
CA GLY A 289 3.09 -4.91 8.61
C GLY A 289 4.00 -4.14 9.54
N THR A 290 5.09 -3.56 9.02
CA THR A 290 6.01 -2.74 9.80
C THR A 290 6.07 -1.29 9.40
N ASP A 291 5.78 -0.93 8.15
CA ASP A 291 6.00 0.38 7.54
C ASP A 291 7.51 0.79 7.51
N TYR A 292 8.40 -0.23 7.51
CA TYR A 292 9.84 0.00 7.44
C TYR A 292 10.20 0.69 6.10
N PRO A 293 11.02 1.75 6.08
CA PRO A 293 11.89 2.25 7.15
C PRO A 293 11.47 3.62 7.72
N PHE A 294 10.21 3.94 7.77
CA PHE A 294 9.77 5.27 8.22
C PHE A 294 9.84 5.45 9.75
N PRO A 295 9.88 6.72 10.24
CA PRO A 295 9.91 6.99 11.69
C PRO A 295 8.66 6.51 12.45
N VAL A 296 7.57 6.24 11.71
CA VAL A 296 6.30 5.70 12.24
C VAL A 296 6.22 4.18 12.13
N ALA A 297 7.29 3.51 11.68
CA ALA A 297 7.33 2.07 11.55
C ALA A 297 7.13 1.38 12.91
N ASP A 298 6.50 0.20 12.91
CA ASP A 298 6.45 -0.65 14.09
C ASP A 298 7.80 -1.37 14.28
N PRO A 299 8.56 -1.04 15.34
CA PRO A 299 9.89 -1.61 15.54
C PRO A 299 9.85 -3.04 16.12
N ASP A 300 8.68 -3.52 16.59
CA ASP A 300 8.56 -4.84 17.24
C ASP A 300 7.10 -5.35 17.15
N PRO A 301 6.63 -5.70 15.93
CA PRO A 301 5.23 -6.09 15.73
C PRO A 301 4.84 -7.37 16.48
N LEU A 302 5.79 -8.28 16.69
CA LEU A 302 5.50 -9.53 17.43
C LEU A 302 5.31 -9.29 18.92
N ARG A 303 6.00 -8.29 19.50
CA ARG A 303 5.76 -7.87 20.86
C ARG A 303 4.35 -7.31 21.02
N LEU A 304 3.87 -6.55 20.02
CA LEU A 304 2.51 -6.02 20.04
C LEU A 304 1.47 -7.14 20.12
N TYR A 305 1.66 -8.24 19.36
CA TYR A 305 0.77 -9.40 19.40
C TYR A 305 0.77 -10.09 20.77
N ALA A 306 1.96 -10.27 21.37
CA ALA A 306 2.10 -10.85 22.70
C ALA A 306 1.42 -9.98 23.77
N GLN A 307 1.60 -8.66 23.71
CA GLN A 307 0.96 -7.71 24.64
C GLN A 307 -0.56 -7.66 24.46
N ALA A 308 -1.08 -7.89 23.26
CA ALA A 308 -2.49 -7.99 22.98
C ALA A 308 -3.11 -9.31 23.49
N GLY A 309 -2.30 -10.28 23.93
CA GLY A 309 -2.77 -11.53 24.53
C GLY A 309 -3.43 -12.49 23.54
N PHE A 310 -3.06 -12.45 22.26
CA PHE A 310 -3.57 -13.39 21.27
C PHE A 310 -3.08 -14.82 21.51
N ALA A 311 -3.90 -15.79 21.14
CA ALA A 311 -3.52 -17.19 21.15
C ALA A 311 -2.48 -17.48 20.05
N ALA A 312 -1.64 -18.51 20.26
CA ALA A 312 -0.59 -18.85 19.31
C ALA A 312 -1.09 -19.10 17.87
N PRO A 313 -2.26 -19.72 17.61
CA PRO A 313 -2.80 -19.86 16.27
C PRO A 313 -3.12 -18.52 15.59
N ASP A 314 -3.71 -17.55 16.33
CA ASP A 314 -3.99 -16.23 15.81
C ASP A 314 -2.71 -15.46 15.47
N ILE A 315 -1.70 -15.57 16.33
CA ILE A 315 -0.37 -14.98 16.08
C ILE A 315 0.24 -15.57 14.82
N ALA A 316 0.18 -16.90 14.64
CA ALA A 316 0.72 -17.56 13.44
C ALA A 316 -0.01 -17.08 12.17
N ALA A 317 -1.34 -17.02 12.23
CA ALA A 317 -2.17 -16.51 11.13
C ALA A 317 -1.77 -15.08 10.73
N MET A 318 -1.80 -14.14 11.68
CA MET A 318 -1.48 -12.73 11.44
C MET A 318 -0.02 -12.50 11.05
N ALA A 319 0.92 -13.26 11.64
CA ALA A 319 2.35 -13.08 11.39
C ALA A 319 2.80 -13.59 10.02
N GLY A 320 2.04 -14.50 9.39
CA GLY A 320 2.49 -15.00 8.11
C GLY A 320 1.56 -15.92 7.34
N ASP A 321 0.79 -16.80 8.00
CA ASP A 321 -0.01 -17.81 7.28
C ASP A 321 -1.04 -17.15 6.35
N ASN A 322 -1.69 -16.06 6.80
CA ASN A 322 -2.62 -15.29 5.98
C ASN A 322 -1.92 -14.67 4.76
N ALA A 323 -0.74 -14.07 4.96
CA ALA A 323 0.04 -13.49 3.85
C ALA A 323 0.51 -14.56 2.87
N CYS A 324 0.96 -15.73 3.36
CA CYS A 324 1.36 -16.84 2.52
C CYS A 324 0.21 -17.34 1.64
N ALA A 325 -0.99 -17.44 2.21
CA ALA A 325 -2.19 -17.85 1.48
C ALA A 325 -2.62 -16.79 0.45
N LEU A 326 -2.70 -15.52 0.87
CA LEU A 326 -3.18 -14.41 0.06
C LEU A 326 -2.28 -14.14 -1.16
N PHE A 327 -0.97 -14.10 -0.94
CA PHE A 327 0.04 -13.81 -1.98
C PHE A 327 0.61 -15.08 -2.65
N ARG A 328 0.10 -16.26 -2.30
CA ARG A 328 0.56 -17.56 -2.82
C ARG A 328 2.07 -17.73 -2.69
N LEU A 329 2.63 -17.33 -1.55
CA LEU A 329 4.05 -17.45 -1.29
C LEU A 329 4.38 -18.92 -1.01
N GLY A 330 5.15 -19.55 -1.90
CA GLY A 330 5.68 -20.88 -1.65
C GLY A 330 6.57 -20.90 -0.40
N GLY A 331 6.49 -21.99 0.38
CA GLY A 331 7.37 -22.23 1.51
C GLY A 331 8.80 -22.56 1.09
#